data_be7d0624cc57a974ba5b7cbfe722fac4
#
_entry.id   be7d0624cc57a974ba5b7cbfe722fac4
#
_cell.length_a   1.000
_cell.length_b   1.000
_cell.length_c   1.000
_cell.angle_alpha   90.00
_cell.angle_beta   90.00
_cell.angle_gamma   90.00
#
_symmetry.space_group_name_H-M   'P 1'
#
loop_
_entity.id
_entity.type
_entity.pdbx_description
1 polymer ?
#
loop_
_entity_poly.entity_id
_entity_poly.type
_entity_poly.pdbx_seq_one_letter_code
_entity_poly.pdbx_strand_id
1 'polypeptide(L)'
;MRALVLGAETPAGRALAAALAAASARIALVAAGADTATAFEVQRLSRRLGTLSQAIDATNEMAVRVMTRQVAKALGGLDALFFCADLGAATAEAFALACRFTAREMAPGRGRGGAIVAALPAGAAADVGALAAEHAPKGVLLLAVDAPPHPDDAWARDVLARLAPP
;
A
#
# COMPACT_ATOMS: atom_id res chain seq x y z
N MET A 1 11.58 7.44 -3.18
CA MET A 1 10.16 7.05 -3.23
C MET A 1 9.56 7.16 -1.84
N ARG A 2 8.32 7.66 -1.71
CA ARG A 2 7.54 7.75 -0.47
C ARG A 2 6.35 6.79 -0.62
N ALA A 3 6.33 5.74 0.19
CA ALA A 3 5.39 4.64 0.00
C ALA A 3 4.58 4.35 1.26
N LEU A 4 3.31 4.02 1.07
CA LEU A 4 2.42 3.46 2.08
C LEU A 4 2.24 1.98 1.79
N VAL A 5 2.48 1.13 2.79
CA VAL A 5 2.15 -0.31 2.75
C VAL A 5 0.98 -0.54 3.69
N LEU A 6 -0.21 -0.78 3.15
CA LEU A 6 -1.43 -1.12 3.89
C LEU A 6 -1.65 -2.64 3.84
N GLY A 7 -1.77 -3.27 5.00
CA GLY A 7 -1.69 -4.72 5.13
C GLY A 7 -0.25 -5.20 5.37
N ALA A 8 0.54 -4.39 6.08
CA ALA A 8 1.95 -4.70 6.36
C ALA A 8 2.15 -5.94 7.25
N GLU A 9 1.10 -6.43 7.91
CA GLU A 9 1.04 -7.68 8.65
C GLU A 9 1.04 -8.94 7.76
N THR A 10 0.65 -8.81 6.51
CA THR A 10 0.60 -9.95 5.58
C THR A 10 1.99 -10.38 5.12
N PRO A 11 2.18 -11.61 4.62
CA PRO A 11 3.46 -12.01 4.03
C PRO A 11 3.91 -11.07 2.89
N ALA A 12 2.99 -10.70 1.99
CA ALA A 12 3.26 -9.78 0.88
C ALA A 12 3.66 -8.38 1.38
N GLY A 13 2.92 -7.85 2.38
CA GLY A 13 3.23 -6.56 2.99
C GLY A 13 4.61 -6.54 3.64
N ARG A 14 5.00 -7.61 4.33
CA ARG A 14 6.35 -7.73 4.94
C ARG A 14 7.46 -7.78 3.90
N ALA A 15 7.29 -8.57 2.83
CA ALA A 15 8.27 -8.68 1.76
C ALA A 15 8.48 -7.33 1.04
N LEU A 16 7.39 -6.67 0.68
CA LEU A 16 7.44 -5.35 0.04
C LEU A 16 8.04 -4.28 0.97
N ALA A 17 7.69 -4.28 2.27
CA ALA A 17 8.29 -3.36 3.24
C ALA A 17 9.81 -3.53 3.34
N ALA A 18 10.30 -4.77 3.36
CA ALA A 18 11.74 -5.06 3.39
C ALA A 18 12.45 -4.59 2.11
N ALA A 19 11.87 -4.89 0.94
CA ALA A 19 12.44 -4.48 -0.34
C ALA A 19 12.46 -2.95 -0.51
N LEU A 20 11.39 -2.25 -0.08
CA LEU A 20 11.33 -0.79 -0.08
C LEU A 20 12.37 -0.17 0.85
N ALA A 21 12.55 -0.73 2.04
CA ALA A 21 13.57 -0.26 2.98
C ALA A 21 14.99 -0.46 2.40
N ALA A 22 15.27 -1.61 1.79
CA ALA A 22 16.53 -1.89 1.11
C ALA A 22 16.79 -0.91 -0.05
N ALA A 23 15.74 -0.45 -0.74
CA ALA A 23 15.81 0.58 -1.77
C ALA A 23 15.84 2.02 -1.23
N SER A 24 16.06 2.20 0.07
CA SER A 24 16.09 3.51 0.74
C SER A 24 14.84 4.36 0.53
N ALA A 25 13.68 3.74 0.37
CA ALA A 25 12.41 4.43 0.31
C ALA A 25 12.00 4.95 1.70
N ARG A 26 11.30 6.09 1.75
CA ARG A 26 10.60 6.54 2.96
C ARG A 26 9.26 5.83 3.02
N ILE A 27 9.03 5.01 4.03
CA ILE A 27 7.86 4.16 4.10
C ILE A 27 7.07 4.35 5.39
N ALA A 28 5.75 4.16 5.27
CA ALA A 28 4.86 3.97 6.40
C ALA A 28 4.21 2.60 6.30
N LEU A 29 4.22 1.86 7.39
CA LEU A 29 3.63 0.53 7.51
C LEU A 29 2.32 0.64 8.26
N VAL A 30 1.24 0.16 7.67
CA VAL A 30 -0.09 0.23 8.26
C VAL A 30 -0.70 -1.17 8.32
N ALA A 31 -1.08 -1.58 9.53
CA ALA A 31 -1.91 -2.75 9.74
C ALA A 31 -3.34 -2.48 9.26
N ALA A 32 -3.93 -3.38 8.52
CA ALA A 32 -5.29 -3.26 8.00
C ALA A 32 -6.37 -3.69 9.02
N GLY A 33 -5.97 -4.31 10.13
CA GLY A 33 -6.81 -4.62 11.27
C GLY A 33 -6.44 -3.78 12.48
N ALA A 34 -7.45 -3.37 13.26
CA ALA A 34 -7.26 -2.56 14.47
C ALA A 34 -7.03 -3.42 15.73
N ASP A 35 -6.89 -4.73 15.60
CA ASP A 35 -6.62 -5.60 16.73
C ASP A 35 -5.18 -5.45 17.25
N THR A 36 -5.01 -5.69 18.54
CA THR A 36 -3.74 -5.45 19.24
C THR A 36 -2.60 -6.32 18.71
N ALA A 37 -2.85 -7.58 18.38
CA ALA A 37 -1.80 -8.51 17.94
C ALA A 37 -1.22 -8.06 16.60
N THR A 38 -2.08 -7.77 15.62
CA THR A 38 -1.71 -7.25 14.30
C THR A 38 -0.97 -5.90 14.40
N ALA A 39 -1.45 -5.00 15.26
CA ALA A 39 -0.79 -3.72 15.50
C ALA A 39 0.64 -3.90 16.06
N PHE A 40 0.85 -4.83 17.00
CA PHE A 40 2.18 -5.13 17.55
C PHE A 40 3.13 -5.74 16.53
N GLU A 41 2.65 -6.62 15.64
CA GLU A 41 3.47 -7.19 14.56
C GLU A 41 4.01 -6.12 13.64
N VAL A 42 3.13 -5.21 13.17
CA VAL A 42 3.52 -4.12 12.29
C VAL A 42 4.44 -3.12 13.01
N GLN A 43 4.18 -2.82 14.28
CA GLN A 43 5.06 -1.97 15.08
C GLN A 43 6.47 -2.58 15.23
N ARG A 44 6.56 -3.89 15.47
CA ARG A 44 7.86 -4.60 15.56
C ARG A 44 8.61 -4.55 14.24
N LEU A 45 7.91 -4.76 13.12
CA LEU A 45 8.49 -4.63 11.78
C LEU A 45 9.00 -3.21 11.52
N SER A 46 8.19 -2.22 11.85
CA SER A 46 8.51 -0.80 11.71
C SER A 46 9.79 -0.41 12.49
N ARG A 47 9.92 -0.87 13.73
CA ARG A 47 11.14 -0.62 14.53
C ARG A 47 12.39 -1.22 13.89
N ARG A 48 12.30 -2.44 13.33
CA ARG A 48 13.42 -3.08 12.62
C ARG A 48 13.85 -2.31 11.38
N LEU A 49 12.89 -1.74 10.67
CA LEU A 49 13.13 -1.04 9.41
C LEU A 49 13.34 0.48 9.59
N GLY A 50 13.21 1.00 10.81
CA GLY A 50 13.34 2.44 11.06
C GLY A 50 12.25 3.28 10.40
N THR A 51 10.99 2.81 10.40
CA THR A 51 9.89 3.41 9.66
C THR A 51 8.73 3.85 10.55
N LEU A 52 7.75 4.52 9.97
CA LEU A 52 6.50 4.85 10.66
C LEU A 52 5.55 3.63 10.68
N SER A 53 4.74 3.52 11.73
CA SER A 53 3.67 2.50 11.78
C SER A 53 2.38 3.02 12.38
N GLN A 54 1.27 2.47 11.91
CA GLN A 54 -0.08 2.66 12.43
C GLN A 54 -0.88 1.36 12.30
N ALA A 55 -2.03 1.30 12.97
CA ALA A 55 -3.03 0.26 12.79
C ALA A 55 -4.40 0.93 12.62
N ILE A 56 -5.18 0.47 11.66
CA ILE A 56 -6.52 1.00 11.37
C ILE A 56 -7.48 -0.13 11.03
N ASP A 57 -8.76 0.13 11.14
CA ASP A 57 -9.77 -0.65 10.44
C ASP A 57 -9.84 -0.16 8.98
N ALA A 58 -9.30 -0.95 8.05
CA ALA A 58 -9.23 -0.58 6.63
C ALA A 58 -10.60 -0.58 5.93
N THR A 59 -11.65 -1.09 6.56
CA THR A 59 -13.04 -1.00 6.08
C THR A 59 -13.74 0.29 6.52
N ASN A 60 -13.13 1.02 7.45
CA ASN A 60 -13.68 2.28 7.96
C ASN A 60 -13.18 3.47 7.12
N GLU A 61 -14.09 4.10 6.38
CA GLU A 61 -13.78 5.23 5.49
C GLU A 61 -13.06 6.38 6.21
N MET A 62 -13.52 6.74 7.41
CA MET A 62 -12.91 7.84 8.15
C MET A 62 -11.48 7.49 8.61
N ALA A 63 -11.26 6.26 9.07
CA ALA A 63 -9.94 5.79 9.48
C ALA A 63 -8.96 5.80 8.30
N VAL A 64 -9.36 5.29 7.13
CA VAL A 64 -8.53 5.30 5.91
C VAL A 64 -8.22 6.73 5.47
N ARG A 65 -9.21 7.62 5.46
CA ARG A 65 -9.03 9.04 5.10
C ARG A 65 -8.03 9.74 6.01
N VAL A 66 -8.19 9.60 7.33
CA VAL A 66 -7.33 10.25 8.31
C VAL A 66 -5.91 9.71 8.24
N MET A 67 -5.76 8.39 8.20
CA MET A 67 -4.47 7.70 8.08
C MET A 67 -3.72 8.17 6.83
N THR A 68 -4.36 8.17 5.66
CA THR A 68 -3.71 8.55 4.40
C THR A 68 -3.16 9.97 4.46
N ARG A 69 -3.92 10.93 5.00
CA ARG A 69 -3.45 12.31 5.18
C ARG A 69 -2.29 12.42 6.16
N GLN A 70 -2.36 11.70 7.29
CA GLN A 70 -1.29 11.69 8.28
C GLN A 70 0.00 11.12 7.70
N VAL A 71 -0.08 10.00 6.99
CA VAL A 71 1.07 9.38 6.31
C VAL A 71 1.65 10.30 5.26
N ALA A 72 0.83 10.87 4.38
CA ALA A 72 1.29 11.80 3.35
C ALA A 72 1.99 13.01 3.97
N LYS A 73 1.45 13.59 5.05
CA LYS A 73 2.09 14.68 5.79
C LYS A 73 3.44 14.26 6.38
N ALA A 74 3.50 13.11 7.04
CA ALA A 74 4.72 12.63 7.70
C ALA A 74 5.84 12.28 6.71
N LEU A 75 5.49 11.75 5.54
CA LEU A 75 6.45 11.43 4.48
C LEU A 75 6.80 12.63 3.59
N GLY A 76 6.06 13.72 3.67
CA GLY A 76 6.21 14.89 2.79
C GLY A 76 5.62 14.67 1.39
N GLY A 77 4.56 13.90 1.30
CA GLY A 77 3.83 13.48 0.11
C GLY A 77 3.80 11.96 -0.04
N LEU A 78 3.12 11.48 -1.08
CA LEU A 78 2.97 10.06 -1.35
C LEU A 78 3.21 9.78 -2.83
N ASP A 79 4.04 8.79 -3.13
CA ASP A 79 4.38 8.37 -4.50
C ASP A 79 3.78 7.00 -4.83
N ALA A 80 3.61 6.13 -3.81
CA ALA A 80 3.07 4.79 -4.03
C ALA A 80 2.21 4.29 -2.85
N LEU A 81 1.16 3.52 -3.17
CA LEU A 81 0.42 2.66 -2.25
C LEU A 81 0.67 1.20 -2.64
N PHE A 82 1.04 0.37 -1.67
CA PHE A 82 1.01 -1.08 -1.77
C PHE A 82 -0.10 -1.59 -0.87
N PHE A 83 -1.18 -2.04 -1.47
CA PHE A 83 -2.32 -2.63 -0.77
C PHE A 83 -2.14 -4.15 -0.75
N CYS A 84 -1.93 -4.70 0.45
CA CYS A 84 -1.64 -6.12 0.67
C CYS A 84 -2.66 -6.79 1.59
N ALA A 85 -3.69 -6.06 2.05
CA ALA A 85 -4.66 -6.59 2.99
C ALA A 85 -5.63 -7.55 2.31
N ASP A 86 -5.72 -8.77 2.83
CA ASP A 86 -6.79 -9.72 2.49
C ASP A 86 -7.81 -9.72 3.64
N LEU A 87 -8.96 -9.11 3.38
CA LEU A 87 -10.06 -8.94 4.34
C LEU A 87 -11.30 -9.77 3.92
N GLY A 88 -11.09 -10.82 3.14
CA GLY A 88 -12.18 -11.65 2.61
C GLY A 88 -13.13 -10.82 1.75
N ALA A 89 -14.43 -10.90 2.03
CA ALA A 89 -15.47 -10.18 1.28
C ALA A 89 -15.32 -8.64 1.32
N ALA A 90 -14.64 -8.09 2.33
CA ALA A 90 -14.43 -6.65 2.47
C ALA A 90 -13.20 -6.12 1.71
N THR A 91 -12.38 -6.99 1.11
CA THR A 91 -11.13 -6.59 0.43
C THR A 91 -11.35 -5.57 -0.67
N ALA A 92 -12.35 -5.78 -1.54
CA ALA A 92 -12.63 -4.89 -2.66
C ALA A 92 -13.06 -3.49 -2.19
N GLU A 93 -13.91 -3.40 -1.17
CA GLU A 93 -14.34 -2.13 -0.59
C GLU A 93 -13.18 -1.39 0.07
N ALA A 94 -12.38 -2.08 0.90
CA ALA A 94 -11.22 -1.51 1.54
C ALA A 94 -10.18 -1.01 0.53
N PHE A 95 -9.96 -1.78 -0.56
CA PHE A 95 -9.09 -1.36 -1.65
C PHE A 95 -9.60 -0.10 -2.36
N ALA A 96 -10.90 -0.04 -2.66
CA ALA A 96 -11.51 1.14 -3.28
C ALA A 96 -11.37 2.39 -2.39
N LEU A 97 -11.57 2.27 -1.07
CA LEU A 97 -11.34 3.35 -0.11
C LEU A 97 -9.87 3.79 -0.12
N ALA A 98 -8.94 2.84 -0.04
CA ALA A 98 -7.51 3.13 -0.07
C ALA A 98 -7.11 3.84 -1.36
N CYS A 99 -7.55 3.39 -2.53
CA CYS A 99 -7.33 4.03 -3.82
C CYS A 99 -7.84 5.48 -3.83
N ARG A 100 -9.09 5.68 -3.43
CA ARG A 100 -9.74 7.00 -3.45
C ARG A 100 -8.99 8.04 -2.64
N PHE A 101 -8.57 7.70 -1.42
CA PHE A 101 -7.90 8.65 -0.54
C PHE A 101 -6.42 8.80 -0.87
N THR A 102 -5.74 7.72 -1.23
CA THR A 102 -4.31 7.77 -1.58
C THR A 102 -4.09 8.56 -2.88
N ALA A 103 -4.92 8.35 -3.91
CA ALA A 103 -4.81 9.10 -5.16
C ALA A 103 -4.97 10.62 -4.99
N ARG A 104 -5.69 11.08 -3.97
CA ARG A 104 -5.83 12.51 -3.64
C ARG A 104 -4.55 13.11 -3.04
N GLU A 105 -3.77 12.29 -2.31
CA GLU A 105 -2.52 12.70 -1.69
C GLU A 105 -1.30 12.51 -2.63
N MET A 106 -1.46 11.76 -3.71
CA MET A 106 -0.51 11.66 -4.82
C MET A 106 -0.66 12.90 -5.68
N ALA A 107 0.07 13.97 -5.37
CA ALA A 107 -0.17 15.29 -5.94
C ALA A 107 -0.02 15.33 -7.47
N PRO A 108 -1.01 15.80 -8.22
CA PRO A 108 -0.84 16.23 -9.59
C PRO A 108 -0.10 17.57 -9.60
N GLY A 109 1.16 17.61 -9.79
CA GLY A 109 1.88 18.89 -9.83
C GLY A 109 3.38 18.80 -9.94
N ARG A 110 3.96 17.63 -9.76
CA ARG A 110 5.40 17.40 -9.90
C ARG A 110 5.77 16.47 -11.07
N GLY A 111 4.89 16.35 -12.07
CA GLY A 111 5.21 15.70 -13.35
C GLY A 111 5.22 14.17 -13.34
N ARG A 112 4.96 13.52 -12.22
CA ARG A 112 4.81 12.06 -12.14
C ARG A 112 3.62 11.75 -11.26
N GLY A 113 2.63 11.08 -11.82
CA GLY A 113 1.54 10.48 -11.05
C GLY A 113 2.08 9.45 -10.07
N GLY A 114 1.27 9.07 -9.09
CA GLY A 114 1.61 8.00 -8.15
C GLY A 114 1.34 6.62 -8.74
N ALA A 115 1.71 5.60 -7.99
CA ALA A 115 1.38 4.20 -8.31
C ALA A 115 0.59 3.56 -7.18
N ILE A 116 -0.43 2.79 -7.54
CA ILE A 116 -1.19 1.95 -6.60
C ILE A 116 -1.03 0.50 -7.05
N VAL A 117 -0.53 -0.32 -6.17
CA VAL A 117 -0.30 -1.75 -6.38
C VAL A 117 -1.22 -2.54 -5.47
N ALA A 118 -2.10 -3.34 -6.03
CA ALA A 118 -2.83 -4.37 -5.31
C ALA A 118 -2.01 -5.67 -5.34
N ALA A 119 -1.36 -6.00 -4.23
CA ALA A 119 -0.60 -7.24 -4.07
C ALA A 119 -1.39 -8.20 -3.18
N LEU A 120 -2.25 -8.99 -3.79
CA LEU A 120 -3.24 -9.84 -3.13
C LEU A 120 -3.05 -11.31 -3.53
N PRO A 121 -3.48 -12.26 -2.67
CA PRO A 121 -3.50 -13.67 -3.04
C PRO A 121 -4.30 -13.89 -4.33
N ALA A 122 -3.92 -14.88 -5.10
CA ALA A 122 -4.63 -15.27 -6.32
C ALA A 122 -6.12 -15.53 -6.02
N GLY A 123 -7.02 -14.91 -6.77
CA GLY A 123 -8.47 -15.00 -6.56
C GLY A 123 -9.05 -14.00 -5.56
N ALA A 124 -8.25 -13.18 -4.89
CA ALA A 124 -8.75 -12.05 -4.12
C ALA A 124 -9.20 -10.93 -5.08
N ALA A 125 -10.50 -10.79 -5.23
CA ALA A 125 -11.11 -9.92 -6.23
C ALA A 125 -10.93 -8.44 -5.87
N ALA A 126 -10.05 -7.76 -6.58
CA ALA A 126 -10.11 -6.31 -6.68
C ALA A 126 -10.36 -5.95 -8.15
N ASP A 127 -11.43 -5.19 -8.43
CA ASP A 127 -11.66 -4.70 -9.79
C ASP A 127 -10.68 -3.56 -10.11
N VAL A 128 -9.45 -3.97 -10.43
CA VAL A 128 -8.37 -3.04 -10.75
C VAL A 128 -8.67 -2.29 -12.05
N GLY A 129 -9.40 -2.90 -12.98
CA GLY A 129 -9.72 -2.31 -14.28
C GLY A 129 -10.59 -1.07 -14.16
N ALA A 130 -11.72 -1.15 -13.44
CA ALA A 130 -12.63 -0.02 -13.25
C ALA A 130 -11.96 1.10 -12.45
N LEU A 131 -11.21 0.76 -11.39
CA LEU A 131 -10.48 1.72 -10.59
C LEU A 131 -9.33 2.39 -11.38
N ALA A 132 -8.65 1.65 -12.28
CA ALA A 132 -7.65 2.23 -13.16
C ALA A 132 -8.27 3.29 -14.10
N ALA A 133 -9.43 3.01 -14.67
CA ALA A 133 -10.15 3.98 -15.51
C ALA A 133 -10.53 5.26 -14.74
N GLU A 134 -10.90 5.13 -13.47
CA GLU A 134 -11.22 6.29 -12.62
C GLU A 134 -9.97 7.14 -12.30
N HIS A 135 -8.83 6.51 -12.01
CA HIS A 135 -7.65 7.20 -11.52
C HIS A 135 -6.62 7.57 -12.61
N ALA A 136 -6.67 6.91 -13.78
CA ALA A 136 -5.74 7.20 -14.88
C ALA A 136 -5.70 8.69 -15.30
N PRO A 137 -6.82 9.43 -15.35
CA PRO A 137 -6.78 10.87 -15.68
C PRO A 137 -6.01 11.70 -14.65
N LYS A 138 -5.80 11.19 -13.46
CA LYS A 138 -5.02 11.83 -12.39
C LYS A 138 -3.53 11.46 -12.43
N GLY A 139 -3.10 10.72 -13.45
CA GLY A 139 -1.72 10.25 -13.60
C GLY A 139 -1.33 9.17 -12.58
N VAL A 140 -2.29 8.42 -12.06
CA VAL A 140 -2.05 7.31 -11.14
C VAL A 140 -2.02 5.99 -11.91
N LEU A 141 -0.91 5.26 -11.79
CA LEU A 141 -0.78 3.91 -12.33
C LEU A 141 -1.42 2.91 -11.34
N LEU A 142 -2.36 2.08 -11.82
CA LEU A 142 -2.85 0.93 -11.06
C LEU A 142 -2.30 -0.38 -11.61
N LEU A 143 -1.77 -1.22 -10.70
CA LEU A 143 -1.27 -2.54 -11.00
C LEU A 143 -1.89 -3.57 -10.07
N ALA A 144 -2.31 -4.71 -10.62
CA ALA A 144 -2.61 -5.92 -9.84
C ALA A 144 -1.45 -6.91 -9.95
N VAL A 145 -1.07 -7.48 -8.83
CA VAL A 145 0.00 -8.46 -8.75
C VAL A 145 -0.45 -9.60 -7.84
N ASP A 146 -0.37 -10.82 -8.34
CA ASP A 146 -0.61 -11.99 -7.51
C ASP A 146 0.50 -12.16 -6.50
N ALA A 147 0.13 -12.17 -5.23
CA ALA A 147 1.04 -12.46 -4.15
C ALA A 147 1.09 -13.97 -3.91
N PRO A 148 2.26 -14.61 -4.02
CA PRO A 148 2.39 -16.02 -3.68
C PRO A 148 2.18 -16.24 -2.17
N PRO A 149 1.87 -17.45 -1.71
CA PRO A 149 1.71 -17.74 -0.29
C PRO A 149 2.95 -17.41 0.55
N HIS A 150 4.13 -17.52 -0.04
CA HIS A 150 5.43 -17.22 0.57
C HIS A 150 6.21 -16.28 -0.35
N PRO A 151 5.88 -14.99 -0.37
CA PRO A 151 6.59 -14.02 -1.19
C PRO A 151 8.02 -13.82 -0.66
N ASP A 152 8.98 -13.87 -1.57
CA ASP A 152 10.40 -13.68 -1.28
C ASP A 152 10.92 -12.32 -1.76
N ASP A 153 12.20 -12.06 -1.52
CA ASP A 153 12.86 -10.83 -1.95
C ASP A 153 12.90 -10.67 -3.48
N ALA A 154 12.93 -11.77 -4.24
CA ALA A 154 12.94 -11.72 -5.70
C ALA A 154 11.58 -11.26 -6.23
N TRP A 155 10.49 -11.82 -5.71
CA TRP A 155 9.15 -11.39 -6.02
C TRP A 155 8.92 -9.90 -5.68
N ALA A 156 9.33 -9.47 -4.48
CA ALA A 156 9.16 -8.09 -4.08
C ALA A 156 9.94 -7.12 -4.97
N ARG A 157 11.16 -7.46 -5.36
CA ARG A 157 11.96 -6.65 -6.31
C ARG A 157 11.33 -6.58 -7.70
N ASP A 158 10.75 -7.69 -8.20
CA ASP A 158 10.02 -7.69 -9.47
C ASP A 158 8.82 -6.74 -9.44
N VAL A 159 8.05 -6.77 -8.35
CA VAL A 159 6.94 -5.82 -8.14
C VAL A 159 7.42 -4.38 -8.19
N LEU A 160 8.53 -4.06 -7.50
CA LEU A 160 9.08 -2.70 -7.50
C LEU A 160 9.63 -2.30 -8.87
N ALA A 161 10.22 -3.23 -9.61
CA ALA A 161 10.75 -2.96 -10.96
C ALA A 161 9.65 -2.52 -11.95
N ARG A 162 8.42 -3.03 -11.78
CA ARG A 162 7.26 -2.62 -12.62
C ARG A 162 6.82 -1.17 -12.39
N LEU A 163 7.28 -0.53 -11.33
CA LEU A 163 6.99 0.88 -11.03
C LEU A 163 8.05 1.83 -11.57
N ALA A 164 9.18 1.31 -12.02
CA ALA A 164 10.21 2.11 -12.64
C ALA A 164 9.67 2.70 -13.96
N PRO A 165 9.84 3.99 -14.25
CA PRO A 165 9.51 4.53 -15.57
C PRO A 165 10.39 3.83 -16.62
N PRO A 166 9.84 3.57 -17.81
CA PRO A 166 10.61 3.05 -18.95
C PRO A 166 11.78 3.95 -19.33
#